data_b42a122d065522fd3112297d73bd1728
#
_entry.id   b42a122d065522fd3112297d73bd1728
#
_cell.length_a   1.000
_cell.length_b   1.000
_cell.length_c   1.000
_cell.angle_alpha   90.00
_cell.angle_beta   90.00
_cell.angle_gamma   90.00
#
_symmetry.space_group_name_H-M   'P 1'
#
loop_
_entity.id
_entity.type
_entity.pdbx_description
1 polymer ?
#
loop_
_entity_poly.entity_id
_entity_poly.type
_entity_poly.pdbx_seq_one_letter_code
_entity_poly.pdbx_strand_id
1 'polypeptide(L)'
;MKKLIEGFTLQLAHALKIGQSVDLVRPGSDIRNILITGMGASGIGANLVESLTFGRVPIPITVCKGYNIPQFVSPHTLFIACSYSGDTEETIAAVQKAMLKRAHIICITSGGKLFELAKEYNLYWVQIPGETKTPRGNLGYMMISLLYALYHTNLIGAAFIKETENAIEHLNRCEKAIQSEAELIAKKLKGKLPIIYCDERLRAMAIRFQNQINENAKQLAHVNTFPEMNHNEIAGWQFPENVLQQTQVIYLYSDHDHQRVEKRMEICRPVFEKRS
;
A
#
# COMPACT_ATOMS: atom_id res chain seq x y z
N MET A 1 3.30 18.57 -4.37
CA MET A 1 3.54 17.35 -3.56
C MET A 1 3.64 17.66 -2.07
N LYS A 2 4.51 18.59 -1.61
CA LYS A 2 4.68 18.92 -0.18
C LYS A 2 3.33 19.14 0.54
N LYS A 3 2.48 20.03 0.02
CA LYS A 3 1.14 20.29 0.59
C LYS A 3 0.24 19.05 0.69
N LEU A 4 0.37 18.06 -0.22
CA LEU A 4 -0.41 16.83 -0.17
C LEU A 4 0.09 15.88 0.94
N ILE A 5 1.41 15.90 1.21
CA ILE A 5 2.01 15.14 2.29
C ILE A 5 1.62 15.76 3.64
N GLU A 6 1.74 17.08 3.77
CA GLU A 6 1.33 17.83 4.97
C GLU A 6 -0.17 17.68 5.28
N GLY A 7 -1.01 17.55 4.23
CA GLY A 7 -2.45 17.31 4.35
C GLY A 7 -2.85 15.85 4.59
N PHE A 8 -1.92 14.92 4.82
CA PHE A 8 -2.23 13.49 4.90
C PHE A 8 -3.19 13.15 6.05
N THR A 9 -3.03 13.77 7.21
CA THR A 9 -3.92 13.56 8.38
C THR A 9 -5.35 14.07 8.12
N LEU A 10 -5.49 15.21 7.42
CA LEU A 10 -6.80 15.70 6.98
C LEU A 10 -7.44 14.76 5.96
N GLN A 11 -6.63 14.17 5.08
CA GLN A 11 -7.09 13.18 4.12
C GLN A 11 -7.64 11.92 4.82
N LEU A 12 -6.94 11.41 5.84
CA LEU A 12 -7.40 10.27 6.64
C LEU A 12 -8.74 10.59 7.34
N ALA A 13 -8.84 11.75 7.99
CA ALA A 13 -10.05 12.18 8.67
C ALA A 13 -11.24 12.34 7.70
N HIS A 14 -11.02 12.87 6.49
CA HIS A 14 -12.05 12.97 5.47
C HIS A 14 -12.44 11.60 4.91
N ALA A 15 -11.47 10.72 4.70
CA ALA A 15 -11.72 9.35 4.23
C ALA A 15 -12.55 8.52 5.23
N LEU A 16 -12.37 8.71 6.54
CA LEU A 16 -13.22 8.11 7.57
C LEU A 16 -14.68 8.55 7.41
N LYS A 17 -14.95 9.84 7.18
CA LYS A 17 -16.31 10.37 6.95
C LYS A 17 -16.94 9.79 5.69
N ILE A 18 -16.18 9.71 4.60
CA ILE A 18 -16.65 9.08 3.35
C ILE A 18 -17.04 7.62 3.63
N GLY A 19 -16.16 6.85 4.24
CA GLY A 19 -16.42 5.44 4.50
C GLY A 19 -17.62 5.18 5.41
N GLN A 20 -17.88 6.06 6.38
CA GLN A 20 -19.08 6.00 7.24
C GLN A 20 -20.39 6.25 6.47
N SER A 21 -20.36 7.05 5.40
CA SER A 21 -21.55 7.43 4.62
C SER A 21 -21.84 6.49 3.45
N VAL A 22 -20.94 5.55 3.13
CA VAL A 22 -21.11 4.63 2.01
C VAL A 22 -22.01 3.47 2.41
N ASP A 23 -23.00 3.18 1.57
CA ASP A 23 -23.87 2.02 1.72
C ASP A 23 -23.36 0.86 0.84
N LEU A 24 -22.54 0.00 1.42
CA LEU A 24 -22.05 -1.23 0.79
C LEU A 24 -22.80 -2.41 1.42
N VAL A 25 -23.61 -3.06 0.62
CA VAL A 25 -24.36 -4.24 1.07
C VAL A 25 -23.45 -5.46 1.13
N ARG A 26 -23.56 -6.20 2.22
CA ARG A 26 -22.88 -7.49 2.38
C ARG A 26 -23.28 -8.42 1.24
N PRO A 27 -22.32 -9.06 0.54
CA PRO A 27 -22.61 -10.11 -0.44
C PRO A 27 -23.51 -11.19 0.17
N GLY A 28 -24.56 -11.57 -0.55
CA GLY A 28 -25.47 -12.64 -0.11
C GLY A 28 -24.87 -14.03 -0.21
N SER A 29 -23.71 -14.19 -0.86
CA SER A 29 -22.97 -15.44 -1.00
C SER A 29 -21.86 -15.56 0.06
N ASP A 30 -21.46 -16.79 0.34
CA ASP A 30 -20.30 -17.12 1.16
C ASP A 30 -19.01 -16.65 0.44
N ILE A 31 -18.36 -15.59 0.93
CA ILE A 31 -17.09 -15.10 0.39
C ILE A 31 -15.95 -15.94 0.94
N ARG A 32 -15.14 -16.49 0.05
CA ARG A 32 -14.02 -17.40 0.37
C ARG A 32 -12.65 -16.83 0.11
N ASN A 33 -12.57 -15.75 -0.67
CA ASN A 33 -11.32 -15.06 -0.95
C ASN A 33 -11.60 -13.61 -1.36
N ILE A 34 -10.56 -12.79 -1.25
CA ILE A 34 -10.58 -11.38 -1.63
C ILE A 34 -9.52 -11.18 -2.70
N LEU A 35 -9.90 -10.55 -3.81
CA LEU A 35 -8.95 -10.06 -4.81
C LEU A 35 -9.04 -8.54 -4.87
N ILE A 36 -7.92 -7.86 -4.63
CA ILE A 36 -7.83 -6.42 -4.78
C ILE A 36 -6.96 -6.13 -6.01
N THR A 37 -7.46 -5.34 -6.95
CA THR A 37 -6.68 -4.92 -8.12
C THR A 37 -6.45 -3.41 -8.13
N GLY A 38 -5.29 -2.99 -8.63
CA GLY A 38 -4.94 -1.59 -8.78
C GLY A 38 -3.47 -1.42 -9.16
N MET A 39 -3.15 -0.28 -9.78
CA MET A 39 -1.79 0.06 -10.21
C MET A 39 -1.23 1.22 -9.39
N GLY A 40 0.10 1.40 -9.39
CA GLY A 40 0.77 2.53 -8.75
C GLY A 40 0.33 2.77 -7.30
N ALA A 41 -0.14 3.99 -7.00
CA ALA A 41 -0.60 4.38 -5.66
C ALA A 41 -1.83 3.58 -5.19
N SER A 42 -2.72 3.20 -6.10
CA SER A 42 -3.88 2.37 -5.78
C SER A 42 -3.46 0.94 -5.44
N GLY A 43 -2.53 0.37 -6.20
CA GLY A 43 -2.01 -0.97 -5.95
C GLY A 43 -1.17 -1.07 -4.67
N ILE A 44 -0.38 -0.05 -4.33
CA ILE A 44 0.36 -0.05 -3.06
C ILE A 44 -0.56 0.17 -1.86
N GLY A 45 -1.65 0.93 -2.03
CA GLY A 45 -2.71 1.05 -1.03
C GLY A 45 -3.32 -0.31 -0.68
N ALA A 46 -3.54 -1.15 -1.70
CA ALA A 46 -4.01 -2.53 -1.51
C ALA A 46 -3.01 -3.39 -0.72
N ASN A 47 -1.71 -3.34 -1.05
CA ASN A 47 -0.70 -4.09 -0.30
C ASN A 47 -0.57 -3.61 1.15
N LEU A 48 -0.72 -2.30 1.41
CA LEU A 48 -0.72 -1.77 2.77
C LEU A 48 -1.91 -2.30 3.57
N VAL A 49 -3.11 -2.34 2.98
CA VAL A 49 -4.30 -2.89 3.65
C VAL A 49 -4.16 -4.39 3.88
N GLU A 50 -3.65 -5.15 2.91
CA GLU A 50 -3.31 -6.58 3.06
C GLU A 50 -2.38 -6.79 4.27
N SER A 51 -1.31 -6.00 4.39
CA SER A 51 -0.37 -6.06 5.51
C SER A 51 -1.02 -5.67 6.84
N LEU A 52 -1.79 -4.58 6.89
CA LEU A 52 -2.48 -4.09 8.09
C LEU A 52 -3.56 -5.07 8.60
N THR A 53 -4.17 -5.82 7.70
CA THR A 53 -5.23 -6.77 8.04
C THR A 53 -4.75 -8.21 8.18
N PHE A 54 -3.44 -8.43 8.03
CA PHE A 54 -2.84 -9.74 8.24
C PHE A 54 -3.17 -10.28 9.64
N GLY A 55 -3.73 -11.49 9.68
CA GLY A 55 -4.21 -12.12 10.93
C GLY A 55 -5.55 -11.58 11.47
N ARG A 56 -6.20 -10.63 10.79
CA ARG A 56 -7.53 -10.11 11.15
C ARG A 56 -8.63 -10.59 10.20
N VAL A 57 -8.30 -10.79 8.94
CA VAL A 57 -9.21 -11.30 7.91
C VAL A 57 -9.12 -12.83 7.88
N PRO A 58 -10.24 -13.57 8.00
CA PRO A 58 -10.22 -15.02 8.11
C PRO A 58 -10.04 -15.76 6.77
N ILE A 59 -10.02 -15.03 5.66
CA ILE A 59 -9.90 -15.57 4.29
C ILE A 59 -8.73 -14.88 3.56
N PRO A 60 -8.13 -15.53 2.55
CA PRO A 60 -6.97 -14.97 1.87
C PRO A 60 -7.30 -13.68 1.11
N ILE A 61 -6.38 -12.71 1.21
CA ILE A 61 -6.34 -11.52 0.36
C ILE A 61 -5.24 -11.73 -0.68
N THR A 62 -5.53 -11.43 -1.93
CA THR A 62 -4.57 -11.42 -3.02
C THR A 62 -4.58 -10.05 -3.68
N VAL A 63 -3.41 -9.42 -3.82
CA VAL A 63 -3.27 -8.17 -4.58
C VAL A 63 -2.76 -8.50 -5.97
N CYS A 64 -3.54 -8.12 -6.98
CA CYS A 64 -3.24 -8.35 -8.39
C CYS A 64 -2.94 -7.03 -9.10
N LYS A 65 -1.82 -6.99 -9.83
CA LYS A 65 -1.38 -5.84 -10.61
C LYS A 65 -1.18 -6.27 -12.06
N GLY A 66 -2.00 -5.74 -12.96
CA GLY A 66 -1.93 -6.06 -14.39
C GLY A 66 -3.28 -6.47 -14.98
N TYR A 67 -3.25 -6.97 -16.20
CA TYR A 67 -4.43 -7.23 -17.02
C TYR A 67 -5.16 -8.55 -16.73
N ASN A 68 -4.51 -9.48 -16.05
CA ASN A 68 -5.06 -10.82 -15.82
C ASN A 68 -5.48 -10.99 -14.36
N ILE A 69 -6.53 -11.79 -14.16
CA ILE A 69 -6.99 -12.18 -12.83
C ILE A 69 -6.76 -13.67 -12.62
N PRO A 70 -6.51 -14.11 -11.37
CA PRO A 70 -6.34 -15.52 -11.03
C PRO A 70 -7.57 -16.37 -11.37
N GLN A 71 -7.36 -17.66 -11.64
CA GLN A 71 -8.43 -18.58 -11.98
C GLN A 71 -9.43 -18.85 -10.84
N PHE A 72 -9.03 -18.63 -9.57
CA PHE A 72 -9.92 -18.83 -8.41
C PHE A 72 -11.05 -17.80 -8.32
N VAL A 73 -10.99 -16.69 -9.07
CA VAL A 73 -12.05 -15.69 -9.10
C VAL A 73 -13.36 -16.32 -9.55
N SER A 74 -14.39 -16.16 -8.73
CA SER A 74 -15.67 -16.85 -8.84
C SER A 74 -16.78 -16.05 -8.14
N PRO A 75 -18.04 -16.50 -8.13
CA PRO A 75 -19.11 -15.88 -7.34
C PRO A 75 -18.84 -15.83 -5.82
N HIS A 76 -17.82 -16.55 -5.32
CA HIS A 76 -17.37 -16.50 -3.93
C HIS A 76 -16.18 -15.57 -3.69
N THR A 77 -15.86 -14.73 -4.65
CA THR A 77 -14.76 -13.76 -4.56
C THR A 77 -15.31 -12.36 -4.31
N LEU A 78 -14.81 -11.70 -3.27
CA LEU A 78 -14.93 -10.25 -3.15
C LEU A 78 -13.81 -9.61 -3.98
N PHE A 79 -14.19 -8.96 -5.08
CA PHE A 79 -13.29 -8.30 -6.00
C PHE A 79 -13.33 -6.79 -5.77
N ILE A 80 -12.22 -6.19 -5.33
CA ILE A 80 -12.16 -4.74 -5.09
C ILE A 80 -11.25 -4.11 -6.13
N ALA A 81 -11.80 -3.24 -6.95
CA ALA A 81 -11.09 -2.52 -8.01
C ALA A 81 -10.71 -1.12 -7.55
N CYS A 82 -9.42 -0.83 -7.53
CA CYS A 82 -8.84 0.43 -7.05
C CYS A 82 -8.21 1.20 -8.21
N SER A 83 -8.80 2.32 -8.61
CA SER A 83 -8.21 3.25 -9.58
C SER A 83 -8.57 4.68 -9.22
N TYR A 84 -7.58 5.46 -8.79
CA TYR A 84 -7.82 6.86 -8.44
C TYR A 84 -8.41 7.65 -9.63
N SER A 85 -7.79 7.58 -10.81
CA SER A 85 -8.29 8.24 -12.02
C SER A 85 -9.57 7.62 -12.57
N GLY A 86 -9.77 6.33 -12.32
CA GLY A 86 -10.82 5.54 -12.94
C GLY A 86 -10.52 5.10 -14.38
N ASP A 87 -9.40 5.52 -14.96
CA ASP A 87 -9.05 5.27 -16.37
C ASP A 87 -7.87 4.30 -16.53
N THR A 88 -7.45 3.62 -15.44
CA THR A 88 -6.37 2.65 -15.48
C THR A 88 -6.80 1.41 -16.29
N GLU A 89 -6.16 1.21 -17.42
CA GLU A 89 -6.54 0.17 -18.40
C GLU A 89 -6.50 -1.23 -17.80
N GLU A 90 -5.43 -1.56 -17.04
CA GLU A 90 -5.26 -2.83 -16.36
C GLU A 90 -6.40 -3.11 -15.38
N THR A 91 -6.78 -2.09 -14.59
CA THR A 91 -7.86 -2.21 -13.61
C THR A 91 -9.22 -2.43 -14.29
N ILE A 92 -9.51 -1.70 -15.36
CA ILE A 92 -10.75 -1.85 -16.13
C ILE A 92 -10.82 -3.25 -16.75
N ALA A 93 -9.74 -3.72 -17.39
CA ALA A 93 -9.67 -5.05 -17.96
C ALA A 93 -9.88 -6.16 -16.92
N ALA A 94 -9.31 -5.98 -15.72
CA ALA A 94 -9.49 -6.91 -14.61
C ALA A 94 -10.94 -6.94 -14.10
N VAL A 95 -11.61 -5.77 -14.00
CA VAL A 95 -13.04 -5.68 -13.63
C VAL A 95 -13.92 -6.40 -14.65
N GLN A 96 -13.72 -6.16 -15.94
CA GLN A 96 -14.49 -6.84 -17.00
C GLN A 96 -14.38 -8.36 -16.89
N LYS A 97 -13.17 -8.88 -16.64
CA LYS A 97 -12.97 -10.32 -16.41
C LYS A 97 -13.64 -10.82 -15.14
N ALA A 98 -13.62 -10.05 -14.07
CA ALA A 98 -14.29 -10.39 -12.80
C ALA A 98 -15.82 -10.42 -12.95
N MET A 99 -16.39 -9.52 -13.75
CA MET A 99 -17.82 -9.52 -14.11
C MET A 99 -18.22 -10.82 -14.82
N LEU A 100 -17.43 -11.27 -15.81
CA LEU A 100 -17.65 -12.55 -16.49
C LEU A 100 -17.60 -13.75 -15.54
N LYS A 101 -16.82 -13.64 -14.45
CA LYS A 101 -16.73 -14.65 -13.38
C LYS A 101 -17.82 -14.50 -12.32
N ARG A 102 -18.69 -13.49 -12.43
CA ARG A 102 -19.78 -13.18 -11.47
C ARG A 102 -19.25 -12.92 -10.04
N ALA A 103 -18.07 -12.34 -9.91
CA ALA A 103 -17.52 -11.93 -8.62
C ALA A 103 -18.34 -10.78 -8.00
N HIS A 104 -18.32 -10.64 -6.68
CA HIS A 104 -18.86 -9.47 -5.99
C HIS A 104 -17.89 -8.30 -6.14
N ILE A 105 -18.28 -7.26 -6.86
CA ILE A 105 -17.37 -6.19 -7.26
C ILE A 105 -17.68 -4.92 -6.50
N ILE A 106 -16.62 -4.32 -5.90
CA ILE A 106 -16.62 -2.98 -5.32
C ILE A 106 -15.56 -2.16 -6.06
N CYS A 107 -15.94 -0.99 -6.58
CA CYS A 107 -15.05 -0.05 -7.24
C CYS A 107 -14.69 1.09 -6.30
N ILE A 108 -13.40 1.41 -6.15
CA ILE A 108 -12.92 2.59 -5.39
C ILE A 108 -12.24 3.52 -6.38
N THR A 109 -12.83 4.69 -6.62
CA THR A 109 -12.36 5.61 -7.66
C THR A 109 -12.80 7.04 -7.40
N SER A 110 -12.14 8.03 -8.00
CA SER A 110 -12.63 9.41 -7.99
C SER A 110 -13.55 9.74 -9.17
N GLY A 111 -13.63 8.87 -10.19
CA GLY A 111 -14.41 9.08 -11.40
C GLY A 111 -13.94 8.19 -12.55
N GLY A 112 -13.96 8.73 -13.77
CA GLY A 112 -13.47 8.06 -14.98
C GLY A 112 -14.30 6.85 -15.43
N LYS A 113 -13.76 6.06 -16.35
CA LYS A 113 -14.43 4.90 -16.94
C LYS A 113 -14.84 3.84 -15.91
N LEU A 114 -14.05 3.67 -14.83
CA LEU A 114 -14.38 2.72 -13.76
C LEU A 114 -15.68 3.11 -13.03
N PHE A 115 -15.88 4.42 -12.83
CA PHE A 115 -17.11 4.94 -12.22
C PHE A 115 -18.32 4.77 -13.14
N GLU A 116 -18.16 5.08 -14.43
CA GLU A 116 -19.23 4.89 -15.42
C GLU A 116 -19.60 3.40 -15.56
N LEU A 117 -18.61 2.52 -15.59
CA LEU A 117 -18.82 1.07 -15.62
C LEU A 117 -19.53 0.58 -14.35
N ALA A 118 -19.19 1.11 -13.18
CA ALA A 118 -19.86 0.76 -11.94
C ALA A 118 -21.35 1.14 -11.97
N LYS A 119 -21.68 2.32 -12.50
CA LYS A 119 -23.08 2.75 -12.68
C LYS A 119 -23.83 1.91 -13.73
N GLU A 120 -23.24 1.69 -14.90
CA GLU A 120 -23.84 0.96 -16.00
C GLU A 120 -24.24 -0.47 -15.61
N TYR A 121 -23.36 -1.14 -14.85
CA TYR A 121 -23.59 -2.53 -14.43
C TYR A 121 -24.09 -2.68 -13.00
N ASN A 122 -24.50 -1.55 -12.37
CA ASN A 122 -25.00 -1.53 -10.99
C ASN A 122 -24.08 -2.24 -9.99
N LEU A 123 -22.75 -2.00 -10.12
CA LEU A 123 -21.74 -2.47 -9.18
C LEU A 123 -21.71 -1.56 -7.95
N TYR A 124 -21.19 -2.04 -6.83
CA TYR A 124 -20.92 -1.19 -5.67
C TYR A 124 -19.72 -0.28 -5.92
N TRP A 125 -19.75 0.96 -5.38
CA TRP A 125 -18.59 1.86 -5.47
C TRP A 125 -18.43 2.73 -4.23
N VAL A 126 -17.19 3.14 -3.99
CA VAL A 126 -16.81 4.20 -3.08
C VAL A 126 -16.21 5.32 -3.90
N GLN A 127 -16.86 6.47 -3.91
CA GLN A 127 -16.33 7.64 -4.61
C GLN A 127 -15.42 8.43 -3.67
N ILE A 128 -14.16 8.59 -4.06
CA ILE A 128 -13.16 9.38 -3.35
C ILE A 128 -12.94 10.73 -4.05
N PRO A 129 -12.45 11.78 -3.35
CA PRO A 129 -12.19 13.09 -3.96
C PRO A 129 -11.21 13.02 -5.13
N GLY A 130 -11.56 13.68 -6.25
CA GLY A 130 -10.80 13.72 -7.50
C GLY A 130 -10.05 15.02 -7.77
N GLU A 131 -9.85 15.86 -6.77
CA GLU A 131 -9.37 17.24 -6.93
C GLU A 131 -7.90 17.34 -7.36
N THR A 132 -7.10 16.29 -7.17
CA THR A 132 -5.68 16.35 -7.46
C THR A 132 -5.29 15.51 -8.68
N LYS A 133 -4.46 16.06 -9.55
CA LYS A 133 -3.86 15.33 -10.69
C LYS A 133 -2.69 14.41 -10.27
N THR A 134 -2.49 14.20 -8.96
CA THR A 134 -1.35 13.46 -8.42
C THR A 134 -1.83 12.26 -7.61
N PRO A 135 -2.10 11.10 -8.24
CA PRO A 135 -2.67 9.91 -7.57
C PRO A 135 -1.89 9.48 -6.33
N ARG A 136 -0.55 9.56 -6.37
CA ARG A 136 0.32 9.18 -5.24
C ARG A 136 0.15 10.02 -3.99
N GLY A 137 -0.45 11.20 -4.09
CA GLY A 137 -0.78 12.06 -2.95
C GLY A 137 -2.08 11.68 -2.24
N ASN A 138 -2.85 10.71 -2.75
CA ASN A 138 -4.18 10.37 -2.27
C ASN A 138 -4.26 8.95 -1.66
N LEU A 139 -3.15 8.47 -1.12
CA LEU A 139 -3.04 7.14 -0.54
C LEU A 139 -4.01 6.92 0.63
N GLY A 140 -4.22 7.94 1.47
CA GLY A 140 -5.11 7.85 2.64
C GLY A 140 -6.55 7.55 2.24
N TYR A 141 -7.07 8.19 1.19
CA TYR A 141 -8.41 7.88 0.68
C TYR A 141 -8.50 6.42 0.24
N MET A 142 -7.53 5.93 -0.52
CA MET A 142 -7.52 4.55 -1.01
C MET A 142 -7.49 3.53 0.13
N MET A 143 -6.59 3.71 1.09
CA MET A 143 -6.43 2.79 2.22
C MET A 143 -7.69 2.74 3.10
N ILE A 144 -8.21 3.89 3.50
CA ILE A 144 -9.38 3.94 4.38
C ILE A 144 -10.63 3.41 3.66
N SER A 145 -10.82 3.72 2.38
CA SER A 145 -11.93 3.17 1.60
C SER A 145 -11.85 1.65 1.46
N LEU A 146 -10.65 1.08 1.32
CA LEU A 146 -10.44 -0.36 1.32
C LEU A 146 -10.79 -0.99 2.67
N LEU A 147 -10.38 -0.38 3.78
CA LEU A 147 -10.73 -0.85 5.12
C LEU A 147 -12.25 -0.82 5.34
N TYR A 148 -12.92 0.24 4.89
CA TYR A 148 -14.38 0.30 4.95
C TYR A 148 -15.06 -0.73 4.03
N ALA A 149 -14.52 -1.00 2.85
CA ALA A 149 -15.03 -2.06 1.99
C ALA A 149 -14.99 -3.44 2.69
N LEU A 150 -13.90 -3.73 3.40
CA LEU A 150 -13.77 -4.94 4.21
C LEU A 150 -14.71 -4.94 5.44
N TYR A 151 -14.89 -3.79 6.07
CA TYR A 151 -15.76 -3.63 7.23
C TYR A 151 -17.24 -3.81 6.86
N HIS A 152 -17.74 -3.12 5.85
CA HIS A 152 -19.14 -3.24 5.41
C HIS A 152 -19.48 -4.63 4.88
N THR A 153 -18.49 -5.39 4.41
CA THR A 153 -18.67 -6.79 4.03
C THR A 153 -18.47 -7.77 5.19
N ASN A 154 -18.31 -7.26 6.43
CA ASN A 154 -18.14 -8.03 7.68
C ASN A 154 -16.87 -8.93 7.69
N LEU A 155 -15.82 -8.53 6.97
CA LEU A 155 -14.54 -9.25 6.95
C LEU A 155 -13.55 -8.73 7.99
N ILE A 156 -13.74 -7.50 8.49
CA ILE A 156 -13.01 -6.94 9.64
C ILE A 156 -13.94 -6.20 10.59
N GLY A 157 -13.54 -6.06 11.85
CA GLY A 157 -14.25 -5.24 12.84
C GLY A 157 -13.93 -3.75 12.73
N ALA A 158 -14.62 -2.92 13.51
CA ALA A 158 -14.52 -1.45 13.50
C ALA A 158 -13.24 -0.88 14.15
N ALA A 159 -12.35 -1.71 14.71
CA ALA A 159 -11.17 -1.26 15.45
C ALA A 159 -10.27 -0.31 14.64
N PHE A 160 -10.17 -0.51 13.32
CA PHE A 160 -9.37 0.32 12.43
C PHE A 160 -9.78 1.80 12.44
N ILE A 161 -11.04 2.13 12.77
CA ILE A 161 -11.54 3.50 12.86
C ILE A 161 -10.78 4.23 13.98
N LYS A 162 -10.78 3.64 15.19
CA LYS A 162 -10.07 4.21 16.33
C LYS A 162 -8.55 4.18 16.14
N GLU A 163 -8.03 3.13 15.54
CA GLU A 163 -6.60 3.04 15.17
C GLU A 163 -6.20 4.17 14.21
N THR A 164 -7.06 4.51 13.23
CA THR A 164 -6.82 5.62 12.30
C THR A 164 -6.88 6.97 13.01
N GLU A 165 -7.86 7.19 13.90
CA GLU A 165 -7.93 8.41 14.71
C GLU A 165 -6.68 8.61 15.57
N ASN A 166 -6.22 7.56 16.24
CA ASN A 166 -4.99 7.59 17.03
C ASN A 166 -3.76 7.87 16.16
N ALA A 167 -3.70 7.31 14.94
CA ALA A 167 -2.63 7.59 13.99
C ALA A 167 -2.64 9.05 13.53
N ILE A 168 -3.80 9.65 13.29
CA ILE A 168 -3.95 11.08 12.97
C ILE A 168 -3.39 11.95 14.09
N GLU A 169 -3.78 11.68 15.34
CA GLU A 169 -3.29 12.42 16.52
C GLU A 169 -1.77 12.28 16.67
N HIS A 170 -1.24 11.06 16.52
CA HIS A 170 0.19 10.80 16.59
C HIS A 170 0.98 11.55 15.51
N LEU A 171 0.55 11.45 14.25
CA LEU A 171 1.20 12.13 13.13
C LEU A 171 1.21 13.66 13.30
N ASN A 172 0.09 14.25 13.72
CA ASN A 172 -0.01 15.68 14.00
C ASN A 172 0.96 16.12 15.11
N ARG A 173 1.07 15.32 16.17
CA ARG A 173 1.99 15.58 17.28
C ARG A 173 3.46 15.49 16.88
N CYS A 174 3.79 14.55 16.00
CA CYS A 174 5.16 14.25 15.58
C CYS A 174 5.59 14.97 14.29
N GLU A 175 4.75 15.80 13.68
CA GLU A 175 4.98 16.40 12.36
C GLU A 175 6.35 17.06 12.21
N LYS A 176 6.73 17.94 13.16
CA LYS A 176 8.03 18.64 13.12
C LYS A 176 9.22 17.68 13.23
N ALA A 177 9.12 16.65 14.08
CA ALA A 177 10.18 15.66 14.23
C ALA A 177 10.33 14.83 12.93
N ILE A 178 9.21 14.41 12.33
CA ILE A 178 9.19 13.70 11.06
C ILE A 178 9.83 14.52 9.94
N GLN A 179 9.50 15.81 9.86
CA GLN A 179 10.09 16.70 8.86
C GLN A 179 11.60 16.85 9.04
N SER A 180 12.06 17.08 10.28
CA SER A 180 13.49 17.21 10.59
C SER A 180 14.28 15.94 10.27
N GLU A 181 13.74 14.77 10.60
CA GLU A 181 14.37 13.49 10.31
C GLU A 181 14.40 13.22 8.81
N ALA A 182 13.31 13.53 8.09
CA ALA A 182 13.26 13.40 6.63
C ALA A 182 14.33 14.24 5.93
N GLU A 183 14.60 15.47 6.42
CA GLU A 183 15.68 16.30 5.89
C GLU A 183 17.07 15.70 6.12
N LEU A 184 17.31 15.11 7.29
CA LEU A 184 18.58 14.44 7.60
C LEU A 184 18.79 13.22 6.71
N ILE A 185 17.75 12.39 6.54
CA ILE A 185 17.78 11.22 5.66
C ILE A 185 18.02 11.67 4.21
N ALA A 186 17.30 12.68 3.72
CA ALA A 186 17.47 13.19 2.36
C ALA A 186 18.90 13.67 2.08
N LYS A 187 19.57 14.32 3.04
CA LYS A 187 20.97 14.73 2.91
C LYS A 187 21.89 13.52 2.77
N LYS A 188 21.67 12.44 3.52
CA LYS A 188 22.45 11.20 3.46
C LYS A 188 22.26 10.45 2.14
N LEU A 189 21.05 10.53 1.56
CA LEU A 189 20.69 9.84 0.32
C LEU A 189 21.13 10.56 -0.96
N LYS A 190 21.54 11.83 -0.86
CA LYS A 190 21.93 12.61 -2.03
C LYS A 190 23.15 11.98 -2.75
N GLY A 191 22.96 11.57 -4.00
CA GLY A 191 24.01 10.94 -4.82
C GLY A 191 24.31 9.49 -4.46
N LYS A 192 23.50 8.86 -3.60
CA LYS A 192 23.63 7.44 -3.22
C LYS A 192 22.44 6.65 -3.78
N LEU A 193 22.62 5.35 -3.99
CA LEU A 193 21.54 4.40 -4.25
C LEU A 193 20.95 3.93 -2.91
N PRO A 194 19.72 4.28 -2.55
CA PRO A 194 19.09 3.80 -1.33
C PRO A 194 18.80 2.30 -1.42
N ILE A 195 19.23 1.55 -0.40
CA ILE A 195 18.87 0.16 -0.18
C ILE A 195 18.00 0.10 1.08
N ILE A 196 16.75 -0.26 0.94
CA ILE A 196 15.76 -0.23 2.02
C ILE A 196 15.51 -1.66 2.50
N TYR A 197 15.82 -1.91 3.76
CA TYR A 197 15.57 -3.20 4.42
C TYR A 197 14.56 -3.07 5.54
N CYS A 198 13.72 -4.09 5.70
CA CYS A 198 12.72 -4.15 6.77
C CYS A 198 12.34 -5.60 7.08
N ASP A 199 11.56 -5.81 8.13
CA ASP A 199 10.79 -7.05 8.32
C ASP A 199 9.78 -7.22 7.16
N GLU A 200 9.48 -8.46 6.77
CA GLU A 200 8.53 -8.78 5.70
C GLU A 200 7.17 -8.10 5.92
N ARG A 201 6.74 -7.92 7.16
CA ARG A 201 5.50 -7.23 7.51
C ARG A 201 5.47 -5.75 7.11
N LEU A 202 6.64 -5.11 7.00
CA LEU A 202 6.79 -3.73 6.55
C LEU A 202 7.09 -3.62 5.05
N ARG A 203 7.13 -4.72 4.30
CA ARG A 203 7.45 -4.72 2.87
C ARG A 203 6.64 -3.72 2.06
N ALA A 204 5.33 -3.64 2.30
CA ALA A 204 4.47 -2.69 1.60
C ALA A 204 4.87 -1.23 1.89
N MET A 205 5.29 -0.91 3.11
CA MET A 205 5.81 0.41 3.49
C MET A 205 7.14 0.72 2.80
N ALA A 206 8.06 -0.25 2.77
CA ALA A 206 9.36 -0.10 2.10
C ALA A 206 9.18 0.12 0.59
N ILE A 207 8.31 -0.63 -0.07
CA ILE A 207 7.95 -0.43 -1.49
C ILE A 207 7.28 0.95 -1.68
N ARG A 208 6.42 1.37 -0.76
CA ARG A 208 5.84 2.71 -0.82
C ARG A 208 6.91 3.79 -0.73
N PHE A 209 7.89 3.64 0.15
CA PHE A 209 9.00 4.58 0.29
C PHE A 209 9.86 4.61 -0.98
N GLN A 210 10.21 3.45 -1.54
CA GLN A 210 10.89 3.34 -2.84
C GLN A 210 10.12 4.10 -3.95
N ASN A 211 8.80 3.88 -4.05
CA ASN A 211 7.98 4.55 -5.05
C ASN A 211 8.02 6.07 -4.89
N GLN A 212 8.01 6.58 -3.66
CA GLN A 212 8.10 8.01 -3.40
C GLN A 212 9.48 8.59 -3.77
N ILE A 213 10.55 7.86 -3.52
CA ILE A 213 11.91 8.23 -3.98
C ILE A 213 11.94 8.28 -5.50
N ASN A 214 11.47 7.23 -6.17
CA ASN A 214 11.46 7.15 -7.64
C ASN A 214 10.65 8.29 -8.28
N GLU A 215 9.43 8.52 -7.78
CA GLU A 215 8.50 9.46 -8.39
C GLU A 215 8.79 10.93 -8.04
N ASN A 216 9.29 11.23 -6.84
CA ASN A 216 9.49 12.60 -6.38
C ASN A 216 10.95 13.06 -6.48
N ALA A 217 11.91 12.22 -6.09
CA ALA A 217 13.34 12.52 -6.18
C ALA A 217 13.97 12.15 -7.53
N LYS A 218 13.25 11.39 -8.39
CA LYS A 218 13.76 10.88 -9.68
C LYS A 218 15.00 10.01 -9.51
N GLN A 219 15.06 9.26 -8.42
CA GLN A 219 16.18 8.44 -8.02
C GLN A 219 15.73 6.99 -7.87
N LEU A 220 16.54 6.05 -8.35
CA LEU A 220 16.31 4.63 -8.11
C LEU A 220 16.53 4.29 -6.63
N ALA A 221 15.84 3.27 -6.16
CA ALA A 221 16.04 2.66 -4.85
C ALA A 221 15.77 1.16 -4.95
N HIS A 222 16.37 0.38 -4.06
CA HIS A 222 16.16 -1.06 -3.94
C HIS A 222 15.45 -1.38 -2.63
N VAL A 223 14.64 -2.42 -2.63
CA VAL A 223 13.94 -2.93 -1.43
C VAL A 223 14.12 -4.42 -1.34
N ASN A 224 14.50 -4.90 -0.16
CA ASN A 224 14.37 -6.31 0.18
C ASN A 224 14.00 -6.47 1.66
N THR A 225 13.66 -7.68 2.08
CA THR A 225 13.14 -7.95 3.41
C THR A 225 13.90 -9.03 4.15
N PHE A 226 13.95 -8.90 5.46
CA PHE A 226 14.37 -9.96 6.35
C PHE A 226 13.18 -10.88 6.69
N PRO A 227 13.39 -12.19 6.82
CA PRO A 227 14.69 -12.88 6.74
C PRO A 227 15.13 -13.30 5.33
N GLU A 228 14.29 -13.08 4.29
CA GLU A 228 14.52 -13.62 2.93
C GLU A 228 15.87 -13.19 2.34
N MET A 229 16.25 -11.91 2.49
CA MET A 229 17.52 -11.41 1.95
C MET A 229 18.75 -12.14 2.49
N ASN A 230 18.67 -12.76 3.68
CA ASN A 230 19.77 -13.54 4.25
C ASN A 230 20.03 -14.86 3.52
N HIS A 231 19.07 -15.34 2.73
CA HIS A 231 19.21 -16.59 1.99
C HIS A 231 19.80 -16.40 0.59
N ASN A 232 19.92 -15.15 0.13
CA ASN A 232 20.36 -14.84 -1.23
C ASN A 232 21.18 -13.53 -1.30
N GLU A 233 20.57 -12.38 -1.09
CA GLU A 233 21.14 -11.06 -1.38
C GLU A 233 22.36 -10.73 -0.52
N ILE A 234 22.43 -11.20 0.73
CA ILE A 234 23.60 -10.97 1.62
C ILE A 234 24.91 -11.46 1.00
N ALA A 235 24.86 -12.55 0.22
CA ALA A 235 26.04 -13.06 -0.48
C ALA A 235 26.50 -12.15 -1.63
N GLY A 236 25.58 -11.37 -2.20
CA GLY A 236 25.83 -10.40 -3.26
C GLY A 236 26.50 -9.10 -2.78
N TRP A 237 26.58 -8.85 -1.48
CA TRP A 237 27.24 -7.66 -0.91
C TRP A 237 28.77 -7.70 -1.03
N GLN A 238 29.25 -8.07 -2.20
CA GLN A 238 30.69 -8.15 -2.56
C GLN A 238 30.97 -7.37 -3.84
N PHE A 239 30.08 -7.45 -4.84
CA PHE A 239 30.28 -6.88 -6.17
C PHE A 239 28.99 -6.27 -6.72
N PRO A 240 29.08 -5.27 -7.64
CA PRO A 240 30.33 -4.55 -8.01
C PRO A 240 30.68 -3.51 -6.92
N GLU A 241 31.95 -3.46 -6.54
CA GLU A 241 32.44 -2.61 -5.44
C GLU A 241 32.13 -1.13 -5.65
N ASN A 242 32.31 -0.62 -6.86
CA ASN A 242 32.06 0.78 -7.19
C ASN A 242 30.55 1.17 -7.04
N VAL A 243 29.63 0.23 -7.19
CA VAL A 243 28.20 0.48 -6.94
C VAL A 243 27.93 0.42 -5.44
N LEU A 244 28.47 -0.56 -4.72
CA LEU A 244 28.28 -0.69 -3.27
C LEU A 244 28.74 0.55 -2.52
N GLN A 245 29.90 1.14 -2.88
CA GLN A 245 30.41 2.40 -2.31
C GLN A 245 29.48 3.60 -2.53
N GLN A 246 28.56 3.51 -3.49
CA GLN A 246 27.56 4.53 -3.77
C GLN A 246 26.18 4.19 -3.19
N THR A 247 26.06 3.13 -2.38
CA THR A 247 24.79 2.80 -1.71
C THR A 247 24.65 3.50 -0.37
N GLN A 248 23.43 3.58 0.12
CA GLN A 248 23.09 3.94 1.49
C GLN A 248 21.99 3.03 2.00
N VAL A 249 22.32 2.24 3.02
CA VAL A 249 21.33 1.34 3.64
C VAL A 249 20.42 2.12 4.58
N ILE A 250 19.14 1.83 4.49
CA ILE A 250 18.07 2.34 5.34
C ILE A 250 17.35 1.14 5.94
N TYR A 251 17.18 1.14 7.25
CA TYR A 251 16.35 0.17 7.94
C TYR A 251 15.01 0.80 8.36
N LEU A 252 13.91 0.12 8.06
CA LEU A 252 12.61 0.44 8.65
C LEU A 252 12.36 -0.54 9.78
N TYR A 253 12.16 0.00 10.98
CA TYR A 253 11.88 -0.76 12.20
C TYR A 253 10.46 -0.53 12.67
N SER A 254 9.92 -1.52 13.35
CA SER A 254 8.65 -1.45 14.05
C SER A 254 8.74 -2.17 15.39
N ASP A 255 8.06 -1.67 16.41
CA ASP A 255 7.92 -2.36 17.72
C ASP A 255 7.23 -3.73 17.60
N HIS A 256 6.71 -4.05 16.42
CA HIS A 256 6.10 -5.34 16.11
C HIS A 256 6.99 -6.28 15.28
N ASP A 257 8.24 -5.88 15.01
CA ASP A 257 9.17 -6.73 14.30
C ASP A 257 9.48 -8.00 15.12
N HIS A 258 9.71 -9.10 14.43
CA HIS A 258 10.07 -10.33 15.10
C HIS A 258 11.50 -10.22 15.67
N GLN A 259 11.70 -10.55 16.95
CA GLN A 259 13.00 -10.45 17.64
C GLN A 259 14.18 -11.08 16.87
N ARG A 260 13.91 -12.19 16.17
CA ARG A 260 14.93 -12.85 15.32
C ARG A 260 15.27 -12.02 14.08
N VAL A 261 14.34 -11.21 13.56
CA VAL A 261 14.59 -10.29 12.44
C VAL A 261 15.42 -9.10 12.92
N GLU A 262 15.07 -8.50 14.05
CA GLU A 262 15.88 -7.44 14.66
C GLU A 262 17.34 -7.88 14.85
N LYS A 263 17.53 -9.08 15.40
CA LYS A 263 18.87 -9.66 15.59
C LYS A 263 19.62 -9.89 14.28
N ARG A 264 18.93 -10.29 13.22
CA ARG A 264 19.51 -10.43 11.87
C ARG A 264 19.95 -9.08 11.31
N MET A 265 19.12 -8.04 11.46
CA MET A 265 19.46 -6.68 11.04
C MET A 265 20.73 -6.18 11.75
N GLU A 266 20.84 -6.39 13.07
CA GLU A 266 22.03 -6.04 13.84
C GLU A 266 23.30 -6.74 13.34
N ILE A 267 23.21 -8.07 13.12
CA ILE A 267 24.35 -8.89 12.66
C ILE A 267 24.78 -8.51 11.24
N CYS A 268 23.84 -8.17 10.36
CA CYS A 268 24.12 -7.81 8.97
C CYS A 268 24.66 -6.38 8.82
N ARG A 269 24.37 -5.47 9.75
CA ARG A 269 24.78 -4.06 9.67
C ARG A 269 26.27 -3.87 9.41
N PRO A 270 27.20 -4.50 10.13
CA PRO A 270 28.64 -4.35 9.86
C PRO A 270 29.06 -4.81 8.46
N VAL A 271 28.35 -5.78 7.86
CA VAL A 271 28.62 -6.23 6.49
C VAL A 271 28.37 -5.11 5.50
N PHE A 272 27.25 -4.39 5.67
CA PHE A 272 26.88 -3.28 4.78
C PHE A 272 27.76 -2.05 5.01
N GLU A 273 28.00 -1.67 6.28
CA GLU A 273 28.85 -0.52 6.64
C GLU A 273 30.28 -0.65 6.14
N LYS A 274 30.79 -1.88 6.00
CA LYS A 274 32.13 -2.12 5.44
C LYS A 274 32.20 -1.87 3.93
N ARG A 275 31.06 -1.91 3.23
CA ARG A 275 30.99 -1.92 1.77
C ARG A 275 30.34 -0.68 1.15
N SER A 276 29.48 0.04 1.92
CA SER A 276 28.73 1.23 1.46
C SER A 276 29.39 2.56 1.79
#